data_76a5c7cbdf23811ee628c7d574b81692
#
_entry.id   76a5c7cbdf23811ee628c7d574b81692
#
_cell.length_a   1.000
_cell.length_b   1.000
_cell.length_c   1.000
_cell.angle_alpha   90.00
_cell.angle_beta   90.00
_cell.angle_gamma   90.00
#
_symmetry.space_group_name_H-M   'P 1'
#
loop_
_entity.id
_entity.type
_entity.pdbx_description
1 polymer ?
#
loop_
_entity_poly.entity_id
_entity_poly.type
_entity_poly.pdbx_seq_one_letter_code
_entity_poly.pdbx_strand_id
1 'polypeptide(L)' 'MTIEQIERFVGSETGRSSRIILKARTVEGIFIKATDFLELKKKNFWRIVTASKMEDYTQSKDLNLSRIFNGQEIIKIASK' A
#
# COMPACT_ATOMS: atom_id res chain seq x y z
N MET A 1 -8.03 8.59 4.00
CA MET A 1 -6.91 9.55 3.82
C MET A 1 -6.97 10.13 2.42
N THR A 2 -6.45 11.33 2.28
CA THR A 2 -6.36 11.97 0.97
C THR A 2 -5.19 11.41 0.17
N ILE A 3 -5.23 11.65 -1.14
CA ILE A 3 -4.14 11.23 -2.03
C ILE A 3 -2.81 11.83 -1.56
N GLU A 4 -2.81 13.12 -1.20
CA GLU A 4 -1.59 13.80 -0.77
C GLU A 4 -1.01 13.22 0.51
N GLN A 5 -1.86 12.86 1.45
CA GLN A 5 -1.42 12.27 2.71
C GLN A 5 -0.75 10.92 2.48
N ILE A 6 -1.38 10.07 1.65
CA ILE A 6 -0.84 8.76 1.37
C ILE A 6 0.42 8.86 0.52
N GLU A 7 0.42 9.74 -0.48
CA GLU A 7 1.58 9.95 -1.35
C GLU A 7 2.81 10.38 -0.55
N ARG A 8 2.60 11.27 0.41
CA ARG A 8 3.70 11.75 1.27
C ARG A 8 4.27 10.59 2.08
N PHE A 9 3.42 9.73 2.60
CA PHE A 9 3.85 8.56 3.36
C PHE A 9 4.62 7.59 2.48
N VAL A 10 4.06 7.26 1.31
CA VAL A 10 4.70 6.33 0.37
C VAL A 10 6.06 6.83 -0.06
N GLY A 11 6.18 8.14 -0.29
CA GLY A 11 7.45 8.73 -0.70
C GLY A 11 8.55 8.60 0.34
N SER A 12 8.20 8.70 1.63
CA SER A 12 9.19 8.63 2.71
C SER A 12 9.42 7.22 3.25
N GLU A 13 8.44 6.33 3.09
CA GLU A 13 8.48 5.00 3.71
C GLU A 13 8.47 3.87 2.68
N THR A 14 8.85 4.14 1.44
CA THR A 14 8.86 3.13 0.38
C THR A 14 9.71 1.93 0.77
N GLY A 15 9.14 0.74 0.62
CA GLY A 15 9.85 -0.51 0.91
C GLY A 15 9.80 -0.94 2.36
N ARG A 16 9.18 -0.15 3.22
CA ARG A 16 9.06 -0.48 4.64
C ARG A 16 7.67 -1.01 4.94
N SER A 17 7.62 -1.99 5.84
CA SER A 17 6.36 -2.51 6.33
C SER A 17 5.66 -1.46 7.18
N SER A 18 4.37 -1.31 6.96
CA SER A 18 3.56 -0.32 7.67
C SER A 18 2.29 -0.97 8.19
N ARG A 19 1.72 -0.36 9.21
CA ARG A 19 0.41 -0.76 9.70
C ARG A 19 -0.62 0.18 9.07
N ILE A 20 -1.52 -0.40 8.29
CA ILE A 20 -2.53 0.36 7.55
C ILE A 20 -3.87 0.11 8.21
N ILE A 21 -4.43 1.15 8.82
CA ILE A 21 -5.69 1.05 9.55
C ILE A 21 -6.81 1.44 8.60
N LEU A 22 -7.64 0.44 8.27
CA LEU A 22 -8.79 0.63 7.41
C LEU A 22 -10.06 0.71 8.26
N LYS A 23 -11.16 1.15 7.65
CA LYS A 23 -12.44 1.25 8.35
C LYS A 23 -12.91 -0.08 8.91
N ALA A 24 -12.66 -1.17 8.18
CA ALA A 24 -13.13 -2.50 8.56
C ALA A 24 -12.10 -3.33 9.29
N ARG A 25 -10.81 -3.05 9.13
CA ARG A 25 -9.74 -3.88 9.69
C ARG A 25 -8.40 -3.16 9.62
N THR A 26 -7.40 -3.75 10.27
CA THR A 26 -6.01 -3.30 10.18
C THR A 26 -5.21 -4.33 9.38
N VAL A 27 -4.36 -3.84 8.47
CA VAL A 27 -3.52 -4.68 7.61
C VAL A 27 -2.08 -4.24 7.78
N GLU A 28 -1.16 -5.19 7.76
CA GLU A 28 0.27 -4.88 7.69
C GLU A 28 0.79 -5.22 6.31
N GLY A 29 1.59 -4.34 5.74
CA GLY A 29 2.13 -4.56 4.41
C GLY A 29 2.99 -3.42 3.94
N ILE A 30 3.40 -3.50 2.68
CA ILE A 30 4.20 -2.46 2.04
C ILE A 30 3.46 -1.89 0.84
N PHE A 31 3.60 -0.59 0.66
CA PHE A 31 3.15 0.06 -0.58
C PHE A 31 4.17 -0.22 -1.66
N ILE A 32 3.71 -0.56 -2.86
CA ILE A 32 4.60 -0.80 -3.98
C ILE A 32 4.28 0.15 -5.13
N LYS A 33 5.34 0.55 -5.85
CA LYS A 33 5.20 1.39 -7.03
C LYS A 33 5.38 0.54 -8.27
N ALA A 34 4.25 0.09 -8.82
CA ALA A 34 4.26 -0.69 -10.05
C ALA A 34 4.12 0.25 -11.25
N THR A 35 4.04 -0.31 -12.45
CA THR A 35 3.91 0.48 -13.68
C THR A 35 2.62 1.30 -13.70
N ASP A 36 1.58 0.84 -13.00
CA ASP A 36 0.30 1.51 -12.93
C ASP A 36 0.15 2.44 -11.71
N PHE A 37 1.25 2.72 -11.02
CA PHE A 37 1.21 3.52 -9.79
C PHE A 37 0.56 4.89 -10.01
N LEU A 38 0.94 5.61 -11.06
CA LEU A 38 0.41 6.95 -11.31
C LEU A 38 -1.09 6.91 -11.65
N GLU A 39 -1.52 5.90 -12.40
CA GLU A 39 -2.92 5.73 -12.73
C GLU A 39 -3.77 5.47 -11.50
N LEU A 40 -3.31 4.56 -10.65
CA LEU A 40 -4.03 4.22 -9.43
C LEU A 40 -4.06 5.40 -8.46
N LYS A 41 -2.95 6.12 -8.34
CA LYS A 41 -2.84 7.27 -7.45
C LYS A 41 -3.89 8.33 -7.79
N LYS A 42 -4.13 8.60 -9.06
CA LYS A 42 -5.11 9.58 -9.49
C LYS A 42 -6.51 9.26 -8.99
N LYS A 43 -6.80 7.99 -8.80
CA LYS A 43 -8.10 7.50 -8.32
C LYS A 43 -8.10 7.24 -6.83
N ASN A 44 -7.01 7.55 -6.15
CA ASN A 44 -6.82 7.26 -4.73
C ASN A 44 -6.83 5.76 -4.46
N PHE A 45 -6.27 4.98 -5.38
CA PHE A 45 -6.09 3.54 -5.23
C PHE A 45 -4.61 3.24 -5.03
N TRP A 46 -4.32 2.29 -4.16
CA TRP A 46 -2.94 2.01 -3.75
C TRP A 46 -2.70 0.51 -3.74
N ARG A 47 -1.60 0.10 -4.34
CA ARG A 47 -1.23 -1.31 -4.42
C ARG A 47 -0.36 -1.65 -3.23
N ILE A 48 -0.78 -2.66 -2.48
CA ILE A 48 -0.14 -3.05 -1.22
C ILE A 48 0.09 -4.55 -1.22
N VAL A 49 1.29 -4.96 -0.81
CA VAL A 49 1.60 -6.37 -0.56
C VAL A 49 1.50 -6.58 0.94
N THR A 50 0.57 -7.44 1.38
CA THR A 50 0.39 -7.72 2.79
C THR A 50 1.54 -8.55 3.34
N ALA A 51 1.73 -8.52 4.65
CA ALA A 51 2.84 -9.21 5.30
C ALA A 51 2.87 -10.71 4.97
N SER A 52 1.71 -11.34 4.87
CA SER A 52 1.61 -12.76 4.57
C SER A 52 2.07 -13.13 3.15
N LYS A 53 2.11 -12.16 2.25
CA LYS A 53 2.51 -12.37 0.86
C LYS A 53 3.88 -11.76 0.53
N MET A 54 4.49 -11.13 1.52
CA MET A 54 5.70 -10.33 1.28
C MET A 54 6.88 -11.18 0.82
N GLU A 55 7.07 -12.34 1.42
CA GLU A 55 8.17 -13.22 1.05
C GLU A 55 8.03 -13.69 -0.40
N ASP A 56 6.82 -14.16 -0.76
CA ASP A 56 6.55 -14.61 -2.12
C ASP A 56 6.74 -13.48 -3.12
N TYR A 57 6.28 -12.29 -2.78
CA TYR A 57 6.44 -11.13 -3.64
C TYR A 57 7.91 -10.77 -3.84
N THR A 58 8.70 -10.82 -2.77
CA THR A 58 10.11 -10.47 -2.83
C THR A 58 10.87 -11.41 -3.79
N GLN A 59 10.48 -12.68 -3.81
CA GLN A 59 11.12 -13.68 -4.67
C GLN A 59 10.66 -13.58 -6.12
N SER A 60 9.36 -13.42 -6.34
CA SER A 60 8.79 -13.50 -7.70
C SER A 60 8.53 -12.15 -8.35
N LYS A 61 8.35 -11.09 -7.56
CA LYS A 61 7.92 -9.76 -8.03
C LYS A 61 6.58 -9.82 -8.77
N ASP A 62 5.75 -10.81 -8.42
CA ASP A 62 4.46 -11.01 -9.07
C ASP A 62 3.43 -10.03 -8.51
N LEU A 63 2.96 -9.12 -9.37
CA LEU A 63 1.98 -8.10 -8.95
C LEU A 63 0.63 -8.71 -8.56
N ASN A 64 0.35 -9.94 -8.96
CA ASN A 64 -0.87 -10.62 -8.54
C ASN A 64 -0.90 -10.91 -7.04
N LEU A 65 0.26 -10.86 -6.39
CA LEU A 65 0.35 -11.03 -4.94
C LEU A 65 -0.02 -9.75 -4.19
N SER A 66 -0.08 -8.62 -4.91
CA SER A 66 -0.50 -7.37 -4.31
C SER A 66 -2.01 -7.21 -4.39
N ARG A 67 -2.56 -6.34 -3.55
CA ARG A 67 -3.97 -6.00 -3.56
C ARG A 67 -4.11 -4.49 -3.71
N ILE A 68 -5.20 -4.06 -4.35
CA ILE A 68 -5.48 -2.65 -4.54
C ILE A 68 -6.46 -2.22 -3.46
N PHE A 69 -6.08 -1.18 -2.70
CA PHE A 69 -6.89 -0.64 -1.63
C PHE A 69 -7.36 0.76 -1.99
N ASN A 70 -8.59 1.09 -1.61
CA ASN A 70 -9.14 2.43 -1.80
C ASN A 70 -8.66 3.30 -0.65
N GLY A 71 -7.98 4.41 -0.99
CA GLY A 71 -7.45 5.32 0.02
C GLY A 71 -8.53 5.93 0.91
N GLN A 72 -9.76 6.02 0.42
CA GLN A 72 -10.87 6.53 1.24
C GLN A 72 -11.20 5.58 2.39
N GLU A 73 -10.84 4.31 2.26
CA GLU A 73 -11.03 3.34 3.33
C GLU A 73 -9.89 3.36 4.34
N ILE A 74 -8.79 4.03 4.03
CA ILE A 74 -7.63 4.12 4.92
C ILE A 74 -7.84 5.27 5.89
N ILE A 75 -7.83 4.95 7.19
CA ILE A 75 -7.99 5.94 8.25
C ILE A 75 -6.64 6.50 8.66
N LYS A 76 -5.65 5.62 8.80
CA LYS A 76 -4.34 6.01 9.29
C LYS A 76 -3.29 5.02 8.80
N ILE A 77 -2.07 5.50 8.60
CA ILE A 77 -0.92 4.66 8.30
C ILE A 77 0.14 4.95 9.36
N ALA A 78 0.65 3.90 9.98
CA ALA A 78 1.66 4.03 11.02
C ALA A 78 2.90 3.25 10.60
N SER A 79 4.07 3.82 10.82
CA SER A 79 5.33 3.13 10.62
C SER A 79 5.45 2.00 11.64
N LYS A 80 6.04 0.91 11.22
CA LYS A 80 6.19 -0.26 12.06
C LYS A 80 7.57 -0.29 12.72
#